data_4e2eb518b23fffabf7fc1c1a163f4651
#
_entry.id   4e2eb518b23fffabf7fc1c1a163f4651
#
_cell.length_a   1.000
_cell.length_b   1.000
_cell.length_c   1.000
_cell.angle_alpha   90.00
_cell.angle_beta   90.00
_cell.angle_gamma   90.00
#
_symmetry.space_group_name_H-M   'P 1'
#
loop_
_entity.id
_entity.type
_entity.pdbx_description
1 polymer ?
#
loop_
_entity_poly.entity_id
_entity_poly.type
_entity_poly.pdbx_seq_one_letter_code
_entity_poly.pdbx_strand_id
1 'polypeptide(L)'
;FRAVFHALEDAPVMASDTLCQLYEIHVALKAFRQDLYQKYELEEDAVQSLRTHYKKHRGGKAREHKLERCNEKVHKDVADTLKYVVEGTVHKQHQTELGLSVDVAVTRRRSNSVLAFVEVDGPHSLMRSLDPAAPQLGHASRVRGSVLLKRYVLQKHGFRMAVISEDLWRSLVDGREKRDFLREMLRNAGVSKARLI
;
A
#
# COMPACT_ATOMS: atom_id res chain seq x y z
N PHE A 1 13.68 14.53 -16.94
CA PHE A 1 12.57 14.91 -16.05
C PHE A 1 12.26 16.41 -16.15
N ARG A 2 13.22 17.35 -15.96
CA ARG A 2 13.01 18.79 -16.16
C ARG A 2 12.43 19.11 -17.53
N ALA A 3 13.00 18.56 -18.61
CA ALA A 3 12.50 18.75 -19.96
C ALA A 3 11.08 18.22 -20.18
N VAL A 4 10.72 17.14 -19.49
CA VAL A 4 9.35 16.58 -19.50
C VAL A 4 8.39 17.54 -18.78
N PHE A 5 8.82 18.18 -17.69
CA PHE A 5 7.96 19.10 -16.93
C PHE A 5 7.76 20.43 -17.62
N HIS A 6 8.81 21.01 -18.24
CA HIS A 6 8.63 22.20 -19.10
C HIS A 6 7.76 21.92 -20.32
N ALA A 7 7.84 20.70 -20.88
CA ALA A 7 6.92 20.24 -21.92
C ALA A 7 5.48 20.05 -21.42
N LEU A 8 5.25 20.02 -20.09
CA LEU A 8 3.94 19.86 -19.47
C LEU A 8 3.20 21.17 -19.25
N GLU A 9 3.92 22.29 -19.12
CA GLU A 9 3.30 23.63 -19.05
C GLU A 9 2.65 24.00 -20.38
N ASP A 10 3.18 23.47 -21.50
CA ASP A 10 2.68 23.70 -22.86
C ASP A 10 1.88 22.53 -23.45
N ALA A 11 1.75 21.39 -22.72
CA ALA A 11 1.11 20.19 -23.27
C ALA A 11 -0.41 20.17 -23.01
N PRO A 12 -1.21 19.75 -24.00
CA PRO A 12 -2.62 19.51 -23.78
C PRO A 12 -2.77 18.40 -22.72
N VAL A 13 -3.52 18.70 -21.67
CA VAL A 13 -3.97 17.87 -20.54
C VAL A 13 -3.37 16.46 -20.52
N MET A 14 -2.29 16.27 -19.77
CA MET A 14 -1.76 14.91 -19.56
C MET A 14 -2.82 14.03 -18.94
N ALA A 15 -2.89 12.79 -19.42
CA ALA A 15 -3.78 11.81 -18.86
C ALA A 15 -3.50 11.66 -17.36
N SER A 16 -4.55 11.68 -16.56
CA SER A 16 -4.47 11.55 -15.09
C SER A 16 -3.59 10.39 -14.63
N ASP A 17 -3.58 9.28 -15.35
CA ASP A 17 -2.74 8.12 -15.07
C ASP A 17 -1.25 8.42 -15.22
N THR A 18 -0.86 9.24 -16.19
CA THR A 18 0.55 9.62 -16.41
C THR A 18 1.07 10.47 -15.26
N LEU A 19 0.28 11.43 -14.77
CA LEU A 19 0.66 12.22 -13.59
C LEU A 19 0.80 11.35 -12.34
N CYS A 20 -0.08 10.37 -12.17
CA CYS A 20 0.06 9.40 -11.08
C CYS A 20 1.34 8.57 -11.21
N GLN A 21 1.67 8.09 -12.41
CA GLN A 21 2.91 7.33 -12.65
C GLN A 21 4.16 8.18 -12.41
N LEU A 22 4.16 9.45 -12.81
CA LEU A 22 5.27 10.37 -12.54
C LEU A 22 5.50 10.53 -11.04
N TYR A 23 4.43 10.67 -10.26
CA TYR A 23 4.56 10.73 -8.81
C TYR A 23 5.12 9.42 -8.22
N GLU A 24 4.64 8.27 -8.67
CA GLU A 24 5.16 6.96 -8.24
C GLU A 24 6.65 6.82 -8.56
N ILE A 25 7.08 7.24 -9.76
CA ILE A 25 8.50 7.25 -10.17
C ILE A 25 9.32 8.20 -9.29
N HIS A 26 8.82 9.41 -9.02
CA HIS A 26 9.50 10.38 -8.14
C HIS A 26 9.75 9.78 -6.76
N VAL A 27 8.72 9.21 -6.13
CA VAL A 27 8.84 8.60 -4.80
C VAL A 27 9.79 7.39 -4.81
N ALA A 28 9.74 6.59 -5.87
CA ALA A 28 10.65 5.45 -6.04
C ALA A 28 12.12 5.88 -6.21
N LEU A 29 12.39 6.87 -7.05
CA LEU A 29 13.75 7.41 -7.23
C LEU A 29 14.30 7.95 -5.92
N LYS A 30 13.51 8.73 -5.19
CA LYS A 30 13.89 9.26 -3.87
C LYS A 30 14.22 8.14 -2.88
N ALA A 31 13.50 7.02 -2.91
CA ALA A 31 13.70 5.90 -1.99
C ALA A 31 14.88 5.00 -2.35
N PHE A 32 15.15 4.77 -3.65
CA PHE A 32 16.05 3.71 -4.09
C PHE A 32 17.27 4.18 -4.87
N ARG A 33 17.20 5.35 -5.51
CA ARG A 33 18.24 5.85 -6.42
C ARG A 33 18.51 7.31 -6.13
N GLN A 34 19.08 7.58 -4.95
CA GLN A 34 19.41 8.92 -4.49
C GLN A 34 20.33 9.67 -5.48
N ASP A 35 21.20 8.93 -6.17
CA ASP A 35 22.07 9.45 -7.23
C ASP A 35 21.29 10.03 -8.41
N LEU A 36 20.29 9.27 -8.88
CA LEU A 36 19.42 9.72 -9.96
C LEU A 36 18.42 10.77 -9.46
N TYR A 37 17.94 10.64 -8.24
CA TYR A 37 17.05 11.62 -7.63
C TYR A 37 17.68 13.00 -7.61
N GLN A 38 18.89 13.15 -7.08
CA GLN A 38 19.63 14.41 -7.03
C GLN A 38 19.87 15.02 -8.43
N LYS A 39 20.10 14.17 -9.44
CA LYS A 39 20.31 14.63 -10.82
C LYS A 39 19.02 15.12 -11.49
N TYR A 40 17.88 14.54 -11.13
CA TYR A 40 16.59 14.78 -11.79
C TYR A 40 15.52 15.26 -10.81
N GLU A 41 15.93 15.88 -9.72
CA GLU A 41 15.03 16.40 -8.69
C GLU A 41 14.02 17.39 -9.31
N LEU A 42 12.77 17.18 -8.98
CA LEU A 42 11.69 18.07 -9.37
C LEU A 42 11.61 19.22 -8.37
N GLU A 43 11.17 20.38 -8.83
CA GLU A 43 10.85 21.51 -7.97
C GLU A 43 9.72 21.13 -6.98
N GLU A 44 9.78 21.69 -5.77
CA GLU A 44 8.86 21.34 -4.68
C GLU A 44 7.39 21.58 -5.07
N ASP A 45 7.11 22.67 -5.78
CA ASP A 45 5.75 22.99 -6.26
C ASP A 45 5.23 21.94 -7.24
N ALA A 46 6.09 21.44 -8.13
CA ALA A 46 5.77 20.36 -9.05
C ALA A 46 5.48 19.05 -8.30
N VAL A 47 6.32 18.72 -7.30
CA VAL A 47 6.11 17.54 -6.45
C VAL A 47 4.79 17.63 -5.69
N GLN A 48 4.49 18.79 -5.11
CA GLN A 48 3.26 19.02 -4.37
C GLN A 48 2.02 18.93 -5.27
N SER A 49 2.12 19.45 -6.48
CA SER A 49 1.06 19.32 -7.50
C SER A 49 0.80 17.86 -7.88
N LEU A 50 1.85 17.11 -8.20
CA LEU A 50 1.78 15.67 -8.49
C LEU A 50 1.20 14.88 -7.32
N ARG A 51 1.64 15.19 -6.10
CA ARG A 51 1.16 14.54 -4.88
C ARG A 51 -0.33 14.77 -4.66
N THR A 52 -0.77 16.01 -4.85
CA THR A 52 -2.19 16.39 -4.73
C THR A 52 -3.03 15.68 -5.76
N HIS A 53 -2.55 15.65 -7.01
CA HIS A 53 -3.20 14.92 -8.09
C HIS A 53 -3.28 13.42 -7.80
N TYR A 54 -2.18 12.82 -7.35
CA TYR A 54 -2.11 11.39 -7.00
C TYR A 54 -3.11 11.05 -5.89
N LYS A 55 -3.17 11.85 -4.82
CA LYS A 55 -4.14 11.67 -3.73
C LYS A 55 -5.57 11.71 -4.23
N LYS A 56 -5.89 12.61 -5.14
CA LYS A 56 -7.23 12.75 -5.72
C LYS A 56 -7.61 11.56 -6.58
N HIS A 57 -6.69 11.04 -7.38
CA HIS A 57 -7.00 10.05 -8.42
C HIS A 57 -6.66 8.60 -8.05
N ARG A 58 -5.65 8.39 -7.20
CA ARG A 58 -5.27 7.04 -6.73
C ARG A 58 -5.66 6.79 -5.28
N GLY A 59 -5.73 7.83 -4.47
CA GLY A 59 -6.21 7.75 -3.08
C GLY A 59 -7.72 7.87 -2.92
N GLY A 60 -8.42 8.27 -3.97
CA GLY A 60 -9.88 8.44 -3.97
C GLY A 60 -10.61 7.24 -4.55
N LYS A 61 -11.78 6.96 -4.03
CA LYS A 61 -12.70 5.83 -4.32
C LYS A 61 -13.12 5.64 -5.79
N ALA A 62 -12.55 6.36 -6.76
CA ALA A 62 -13.14 6.54 -8.08
C ALA A 62 -13.00 5.33 -9.04
N ARG A 63 -12.17 4.33 -8.78
CA ARG A 63 -11.90 3.26 -9.76
C ARG A 63 -12.36 1.85 -9.41
N GLU A 64 -12.92 1.64 -8.23
CA GLU A 64 -13.04 0.28 -7.67
C GLU A 64 -14.47 -0.26 -7.47
N HIS A 65 -15.46 0.38 -8.05
CA HIS A 65 -16.87 0.17 -7.67
C HIS A 65 -17.49 -1.21 -7.90
N LYS A 66 -16.89 -2.14 -8.59
CA LYS A 66 -17.58 -3.41 -8.87
C LYS A 66 -16.93 -4.69 -8.32
N LEU A 67 -15.60 -4.69 -8.13
CA LEU A 67 -14.86 -5.85 -7.62
C LEU A 67 -14.54 -5.78 -6.12
N GLU A 68 -14.64 -4.59 -5.52
CA GLU A 68 -14.26 -4.31 -4.12
C GLU A 68 -15.17 -4.93 -3.07
N ARG A 69 -16.45 -5.15 -3.37
CA ARG A 69 -17.41 -5.61 -2.34
C ARG A 69 -17.02 -6.94 -1.67
N CYS A 70 -16.32 -7.82 -2.36
CA CYS A 70 -15.84 -9.07 -1.76
C CYS A 70 -14.64 -8.86 -0.83
N ASN A 71 -13.72 -7.99 -1.22
CA ASN A 71 -12.52 -7.67 -0.41
C ASN A 71 -12.87 -6.79 0.79
N GLU A 72 -13.86 -5.91 0.67
CA GLU A 72 -14.27 -5.02 1.75
C GLU A 72 -14.64 -5.76 3.05
N LYS A 73 -15.24 -6.94 2.93
CA LYS A 73 -15.56 -7.79 4.10
C LYS A 73 -14.30 -8.29 4.79
N VAL A 74 -13.30 -8.74 4.02
CA VAL A 74 -12.03 -9.24 4.58
C VAL A 74 -11.24 -8.10 5.19
N HIS A 75 -11.10 -6.97 4.50
CA HIS A 75 -10.43 -5.77 5.04
C HIS A 75 -11.09 -5.29 6.34
N LYS A 76 -12.42 -5.31 6.38
CA LYS A 76 -13.16 -4.97 7.60
C LYS A 76 -12.89 -5.98 8.71
N ASP A 77 -12.94 -7.26 8.43
CA ASP A 77 -12.73 -8.34 9.42
C ASP A 77 -11.30 -8.29 9.98
N VAL A 78 -10.29 -8.10 9.13
CA VAL A 78 -8.91 -7.88 9.54
C VAL A 78 -8.80 -6.65 10.45
N ALA A 79 -9.34 -5.51 10.05
CA ALA A 79 -9.28 -4.28 10.82
C ALA A 79 -10.02 -4.39 12.17
N ASP A 80 -11.17 -5.06 12.18
CA ASP A 80 -11.93 -5.27 13.42
C ASP A 80 -11.21 -6.25 14.36
N THR A 81 -10.59 -7.31 13.82
CA THR A 81 -9.78 -8.24 14.62
C THR A 81 -8.52 -7.58 15.18
N LEU A 82 -7.87 -6.68 14.43
CA LEU A 82 -6.70 -5.92 14.89
C LEU A 82 -6.97 -5.12 16.16
N LYS A 83 -8.19 -4.61 16.36
CA LYS A 83 -8.57 -3.87 17.58
C LYS A 83 -8.42 -4.70 18.86
N TYR A 84 -8.48 -6.03 18.74
CA TYR A 84 -8.31 -6.97 19.85
C TYR A 84 -6.88 -7.52 19.96
N VAL A 85 -5.98 -7.09 19.08
CA VAL A 85 -4.61 -7.61 19.00
C VAL A 85 -3.59 -6.54 19.38
N VAL A 86 -3.90 -5.27 19.16
CA VAL A 86 -2.95 -4.18 19.32
C VAL A 86 -3.40 -3.14 20.35
N GLU A 87 -2.44 -2.65 21.12
CA GLU A 87 -2.62 -1.47 21.96
C GLU A 87 -2.47 -0.19 21.11
N GLY A 88 -3.52 0.15 20.35
CA GLY A 88 -3.44 1.25 19.41
C GLY A 88 -4.79 1.64 18.83
N THR A 89 -4.76 2.54 17.85
CA THR A 89 -5.92 2.90 17.03
C THR A 89 -5.76 2.28 15.65
N VAL A 90 -6.84 1.69 15.14
CA VAL A 90 -6.86 1.02 13.84
C VAL A 90 -7.61 1.91 12.84
N HIS A 91 -6.94 2.30 11.77
CA HIS A 91 -7.49 3.13 10.70
C HIS A 91 -7.57 2.32 9.42
N LYS A 92 -8.75 2.24 8.81
CA LYS A 92 -8.97 1.61 7.52
C LYS A 92 -8.71 2.58 6.38
N GLN A 93 -8.21 2.08 5.25
CA GLN A 93 -7.94 2.88 4.05
C GLN A 93 -7.14 4.15 4.38
N HIS A 94 -6.02 3.96 5.08
CA HIS A 94 -5.21 5.07 5.55
C HIS A 94 -4.31 5.62 4.42
N GLN A 95 -4.29 6.94 4.29
CA GLN A 95 -3.33 7.64 3.44
C GLN A 95 -2.07 8.00 4.23
N THR A 96 -0.92 7.53 3.75
CA THR A 96 0.37 7.87 4.34
C THR A 96 0.77 9.31 4.02
N GLU A 97 1.80 9.81 4.72
CA GLU A 97 2.39 11.12 4.41
C GLU A 97 2.91 11.20 2.98
N LEU A 98 3.36 10.09 2.42
CA LEU A 98 3.78 9.98 1.02
C LEU A 98 2.61 10.01 0.02
N GLY A 99 1.37 10.03 0.49
CA GLY A 99 0.18 9.98 -0.37
C GLY A 99 -0.19 8.57 -0.82
N LEU A 100 0.60 7.55 -0.46
CA LEU A 100 0.29 6.15 -0.77
C LEU A 100 -0.82 5.65 0.16
N SER A 101 -1.81 4.96 -0.39
CA SER A 101 -2.88 4.36 0.41
C SER A 101 -2.48 2.97 0.88
N VAL A 102 -2.86 2.63 2.12
CA VAL A 102 -2.70 1.30 2.72
C VAL A 102 -4.05 0.83 3.26
N ASP A 103 -4.26 -0.48 3.27
CA ASP A 103 -5.55 -1.05 3.67
C ASP A 103 -5.86 -0.76 5.13
N VAL A 104 -4.88 -0.97 6.01
CA VAL A 104 -5.02 -0.71 7.44
C VAL A 104 -3.74 -0.09 8.00
N ALA A 105 -3.88 0.96 8.82
CA ALA A 105 -2.81 1.50 9.62
C ALA A 105 -3.12 1.29 11.10
N VAL A 106 -2.11 0.88 11.86
CA VAL A 106 -2.15 0.81 13.32
C VAL A 106 -1.29 1.94 13.85
N THR A 107 -1.88 2.82 14.68
CA THR A 107 -1.18 3.96 15.29
C THR A 107 -1.19 3.87 16.81
N ARG A 108 -0.26 4.53 17.46
CA ARG A 108 -0.23 4.66 18.93
C ARG A 108 -1.36 5.59 19.39
N ARG A 109 -2.07 5.22 20.44
CA ARG A 109 -3.18 6.02 20.98
C ARG A 109 -2.79 7.46 21.34
N ARG A 110 -1.58 7.68 21.90
CA ARG A 110 -1.17 8.98 22.45
C ARG A 110 -0.42 9.87 21.44
N SER A 111 0.25 9.30 20.45
CA SER A 111 1.16 10.07 19.58
C SER A 111 0.75 10.03 18.11
N ASN A 112 -0.30 9.31 17.76
CA ASN A 112 -0.71 9.02 16.38
C ASN A 112 0.42 8.48 15.47
N SER A 113 1.60 8.18 16.04
CA SER A 113 2.70 7.61 15.28
C SER A 113 2.34 6.20 14.81
N VAL A 114 2.68 5.90 13.57
CA VAL A 114 2.39 4.60 12.95
C VAL A 114 3.21 3.51 13.65
N LEU A 115 2.55 2.45 14.09
CA LEU A 115 3.17 1.23 14.59
C LEU A 115 3.47 0.25 13.46
N ALA A 116 2.48 0.02 12.61
CA ALA A 116 2.59 -0.83 11.44
C ALA A 116 1.49 -0.51 10.42
N PHE A 117 1.76 -0.87 9.17
CA PHE A 117 0.75 -0.97 8.13
C PHE A 117 0.43 -2.44 7.88
N VAL A 118 -0.82 -2.72 7.55
CA VAL A 118 -1.29 -4.06 7.18
C VAL A 118 -1.94 -3.96 5.80
N GLU A 119 -1.47 -4.79 4.89
CA GLU A 119 -2.01 -4.94 3.53
C GLU A 119 -2.67 -6.31 3.39
N VAL A 120 -3.79 -6.36 2.71
CA VAL A 120 -4.51 -7.61 2.42
C VAL A 120 -4.39 -7.91 0.93
N ASP A 121 -3.67 -8.97 0.60
CA ASP A 121 -3.51 -9.42 -0.78
C ASP A 121 -4.69 -10.27 -1.21
N GLY A 122 -5.53 -9.65 -2.01
CA GLY A 122 -6.58 -10.33 -2.75
C GLY A 122 -6.21 -10.58 -4.22
N PRO A 123 -7.14 -11.11 -5.02
CA PRO A 123 -6.93 -11.41 -6.44
C PRO A 123 -6.43 -10.22 -7.28
N HIS A 124 -6.70 -9.00 -6.82
CA HIS A 124 -6.28 -7.77 -7.52
C HIS A 124 -4.81 -7.41 -7.30
N SER A 125 -4.22 -7.85 -6.19
CA SER A 125 -2.80 -7.68 -5.91
C SER A 125 -1.92 -8.60 -6.74
N LEU A 126 -2.52 -9.59 -7.39
CA LEU A 126 -1.83 -10.67 -8.09
C LEU A 126 -1.86 -10.45 -9.60
N MET A 127 -0.81 -10.89 -10.28
CA MET A 127 -0.75 -10.96 -11.74
C MET A 127 -1.46 -12.23 -12.19
N ARG A 128 -2.38 -12.10 -13.14
CA ARG A 128 -2.94 -13.26 -13.83
C ARG A 128 -1.97 -13.68 -14.93
N SER A 129 -1.66 -14.95 -15.01
CA SER A 129 -1.03 -15.51 -16.20
C SER A 129 -2.00 -15.37 -17.38
N LEU A 130 -1.53 -14.81 -18.49
CA LEU A 130 -2.28 -14.76 -19.75
C LEU A 130 -2.10 -16.05 -20.54
N ASP A 131 -1.19 -16.93 -20.13
CA ASP A 131 -0.94 -18.20 -20.77
C ASP A 131 -1.86 -19.28 -20.18
N PRO A 132 -2.87 -19.74 -20.93
CA PRO A 132 -3.77 -20.77 -20.44
C PRO A 132 -3.07 -22.14 -20.31
N ALA A 133 -1.91 -22.32 -20.96
CA ALA A 133 -1.10 -23.54 -20.86
C ALA A 133 -0.05 -23.45 -19.74
N ALA A 134 0.16 -22.27 -19.13
CA ALA A 134 1.02 -22.17 -17.97
C ALA A 134 0.41 -23.07 -16.87
N PRO A 135 1.16 -24.05 -16.37
CA PRO A 135 0.69 -24.84 -15.25
C PRO A 135 0.21 -23.85 -14.21
N GLN A 136 -1.00 -24.04 -13.69
CA GLN A 136 -1.48 -23.32 -12.52
C GLN A 136 -0.55 -23.73 -11.39
N LEU A 137 0.65 -23.15 -11.39
CA LEU A 137 1.64 -23.26 -10.35
C LEU A 137 0.94 -22.75 -9.09
N GLY A 138 0.45 -23.70 -8.31
CA GLY A 138 -0.30 -23.46 -7.11
C GLY A 138 0.32 -22.33 -6.34
N HIS A 139 -0.47 -21.31 -6.09
CA HIS A 139 -0.23 -20.19 -5.16
C HIS A 139 1.02 -19.31 -5.36
N ALA A 140 1.87 -19.51 -6.34
CA ALA A 140 2.93 -18.56 -6.71
C ALA A 140 2.40 -17.46 -7.64
N SER A 141 1.22 -16.93 -7.36
CA SER A 141 0.70 -15.75 -8.04
C SER A 141 1.69 -14.61 -7.81
N ARG A 142 2.30 -14.12 -8.89
CA ARG A 142 3.23 -13.00 -8.79
C ARG A 142 2.48 -11.74 -8.39
N VAL A 143 2.92 -11.11 -7.34
CA VAL A 143 2.38 -9.81 -6.92
C VAL A 143 2.68 -8.77 -7.99
N ARG A 144 1.72 -7.89 -8.27
CA ARG A 144 1.88 -6.80 -9.26
C ARG A 144 3.03 -5.88 -8.87
N GLY A 145 3.81 -5.46 -9.86
CA GLY A 145 4.97 -4.60 -9.65
C GLY A 145 4.64 -3.30 -8.90
N SER A 146 3.49 -2.68 -9.17
CA SER A 146 3.04 -1.47 -8.45
C SER A 146 2.78 -1.72 -6.96
N VAL A 147 2.25 -2.89 -6.60
CA VAL A 147 2.03 -3.29 -5.20
C VAL A 147 3.36 -3.52 -4.50
N LEU A 148 4.30 -4.23 -5.17
CA LEU A 148 5.65 -4.44 -4.65
C LEU A 148 6.37 -3.11 -4.46
N LEU A 149 6.33 -2.22 -5.46
CA LEU A 149 6.96 -0.92 -5.39
C LEU A 149 6.44 -0.11 -4.20
N LYS A 150 5.11 -0.04 -4.02
CA LYS A 150 4.49 0.62 -2.87
C LYS A 150 5.04 0.09 -1.55
N ARG A 151 5.09 -1.23 -1.38
CA ARG A 151 5.60 -1.89 -0.17
C ARG A 151 7.06 -1.57 0.08
N TYR A 152 7.90 -1.70 -0.94
CA TYR A 152 9.32 -1.39 -0.82
C TYR A 152 9.57 0.07 -0.45
N VAL A 153 8.83 1.00 -1.06
CA VAL A 153 8.91 2.42 -0.70
C VAL A 153 8.57 2.64 0.77
N LEU A 154 7.45 2.09 1.24
CA LEU A 154 7.02 2.23 2.64
C LEU A 154 8.05 1.62 3.61
N GLN A 155 8.56 0.43 3.31
CA GLN A 155 9.60 -0.22 4.12
C GLN A 155 10.90 0.59 4.14
N LYS A 156 11.30 1.18 3.01
CA LYS A 156 12.50 2.01 2.91
C LYS A 156 12.39 3.29 3.73
N HIS A 157 11.17 3.82 3.90
CA HIS A 157 10.87 4.92 4.81
C HIS A 157 10.72 4.48 6.28
N GLY A 158 11.08 3.24 6.61
CA GLY A 158 11.10 2.73 7.98
C GLY A 158 9.74 2.25 8.50
N PHE A 159 8.72 2.18 7.67
CA PHE A 159 7.43 1.65 8.09
C PHE A 159 7.45 0.12 8.19
N ARG A 160 6.89 -0.42 9.26
CA ARG A 160 6.68 -1.85 9.43
C ARG A 160 5.48 -2.28 8.61
N MET A 161 5.65 -3.34 7.81
CA MET A 161 4.63 -3.85 6.91
C MET A 161 4.29 -5.29 7.25
N ALA A 162 3.01 -5.58 7.50
CA ALA A 162 2.47 -6.93 7.53
C ALA A 162 1.60 -7.14 6.29
N VAL A 163 1.76 -8.28 5.62
CA VAL A 163 1.01 -8.61 4.41
C VAL A 163 0.23 -9.90 4.66
N ILE A 164 -1.06 -9.85 4.44
CA ILE A 164 -1.99 -10.95 4.70
C ILE A 164 -2.57 -11.41 3.37
N SER A 165 -2.46 -12.71 3.07
CA SER A 165 -3.20 -13.28 1.94
C SER A 165 -4.69 -13.40 2.31
N GLU A 166 -5.57 -12.93 1.44
CA GLU A 166 -7.03 -13.07 1.61
C GLU A 166 -7.44 -14.54 1.72
N ASP A 167 -6.85 -15.42 0.91
CA ASP A 167 -7.16 -16.85 0.91
C ASP A 167 -6.75 -17.48 2.25
N LEU A 168 -5.55 -17.15 2.75
CA LEU A 168 -5.11 -17.63 4.06
C LEU A 168 -6.00 -17.08 5.18
N TRP A 169 -6.38 -15.81 5.12
CA TRP A 169 -7.29 -15.22 6.11
C TRP A 169 -8.66 -15.92 6.14
N ARG A 170 -9.18 -16.26 4.96
CA ARG A 170 -10.46 -16.98 4.83
C ARG A 170 -10.40 -18.42 5.31
N SER A 171 -9.23 -19.05 5.30
CA SER A 171 -9.04 -20.41 5.79
C SER A 171 -9.00 -20.50 7.31
N LEU A 172 -8.78 -19.39 8.03
CA LEU A 172 -8.81 -19.35 9.49
C LEU A 172 -10.25 -19.48 10.00
N VAL A 173 -10.49 -20.49 10.83
CA VAL A 173 -11.85 -20.92 11.19
C VAL A 173 -12.47 -20.02 12.24
N ASP A 174 -11.71 -19.64 13.27
CA ASP A 174 -12.27 -18.94 14.41
C ASP A 174 -11.54 -17.62 14.74
N GLY A 175 -12.16 -16.84 15.62
CA GLY A 175 -11.62 -15.56 16.02
C GLY A 175 -10.33 -15.64 16.84
N ARG A 176 -10.02 -16.78 17.47
CA ARG A 176 -8.77 -16.99 18.20
C ARG A 176 -7.63 -17.22 17.24
N GLU A 177 -7.81 -18.12 16.28
CA GLU A 177 -6.82 -18.35 15.21
C GLU A 177 -6.48 -17.06 14.47
N LYS A 178 -7.50 -16.26 14.10
CA LYS A 178 -7.32 -14.96 13.44
C LYS A 178 -6.49 -13.99 14.30
N ARG A 179 -6.76 -13.92 15.61
CA ARG A 179 -5.98 -13.04 16.51
C ARG A 179 -4.54 -13.53 16.66
N ASP A 180 -4.34 -14.84 16.81
CA ASP A 180 -3.00 -15.41 16.96
C ASP A 180 -2.17 -15.25 15.69
N PHE A 181 -2.79 -15.45 14.53
CA PHE A 181 -2.20 -15.17 13.23
C PHE A 181 -1.76 -13.70 13.10
N LEU A 182 -2.64 -12.75 13.43
CA LEU A 182 -2.29 -11.32 13.38
C LEU A 182 -1.16 -10.95 14.35
N ARG A 183 -1.14 -11.52 15.55
CA ARG A 183 -0.04 -11.31 16.50
C ARG A 183 1.28 -11.77 15.93
N GLU A 184 1.30 -12.91 15.28
CA GLU A 184 2.49 -13.46 14.64
C GLU A 184 2.96 -12.58 13.48
N MET A 185 2.05 -12.22 12.57
CA MET A 185 2.34 -11.34 11.43
C MET A 185 2.91 -9.99 11.87
N LEU A 186 2.34 -9.38 12.91
CA LEU A 186 2.83 -8.11 13.44
C LEU A 186 4.19 -8.25 14.12
N ARG A 187 4.46 -9.36 14.83
CA ARG A 187 5.79 -9.64 15.40
C ARG A 187 6.83 -9.80 14.28
N ASN A 188 6.50 -10.53 13.24
CA ASN A 188 7.39 -10.72 12.08
C ASN A 188 7.65 -9.39 11.35
N ALA A 189 6.70 -8.47 11.37
CA ALA A 189 6.88 -7.10 10.89
C ALA A 189 7.68 -6.21 11.87
N GLY A 190 8.11 -6.71 13.02
CA GLY A 190 8.91 -5.99 14.01
C GLY A 190 8.12 -5.17 15.03
N VAL A 191 6.82 -5.44 15.20
CA VAL A 191 6.03 -4.82 16.28
C VAL A 191 6.37 -5.49 17.60
N SER A 192 6.76 -4.70 18.60
CA SER A 192 7.13 -5.20 19.94
C SER A 192 5.97 -5.92 20.62
N LYS A 193 6.27 -7.03 21.34
CA LYS A 193 5.30 -7.76 22.16
C LYS A 193 4.55 -6.87 23.14
N ALA A 194 5.21 -5.85 23.69
CA ALA A 194 4.59 -4.90 24.63
C ALA A 194 3.47 -4.04 24.00
N ARG A 195 3.27 -4.14 22.68
CA ARG A 195 2.21 -3.43 21.94
C ARG A 195 1.12 -4.36 21.43
N LEU A 196 1.25 -5.66 21.71
CA LEU A 196 0.28 -6.69 21.36
C LEU A 196 -0.46 -7.13 22.62
N ILE A 197 -1.79 -7.19 22.51
CA ILE A 197 -2.70 -7.62 23.59
C ILE A 197 -2.90 -9.13 23.51
#